data_6383ca070a9e31823ebdacbd03b4c65d
#
_entry.id   6383ca070a9e31823ebdacbd03b4c65d
#
_cell.length_a   1.000
_cell.length_b   1.000
_cell.length_c   1.000
_cell.angle_alpha   90.00
_cell.angle_beta   90.00
_cell.angle_gamma   90.00
#
_symmetry.space_group_name_H-M   'P 1'
#
loop_
_entity.id
_entity.type
_entity.pdbx_description
1 polymer ?
#
loop_
_entity_poly.entity_id
_entity_poly.type
_entity_poly.pdbx_seq_one_letter_code
_entity_poly.pdbx_strand_id
1 'polypeptide(L)'
;MDYPPVAGRGEQDFRSEEMSAMNETGCGGRRVLKTAGAALLVLTLAARVTATTNFLAGADLSLLAYFESQGLTYKSGGQAQDALAILKDRGINCVRLRLFTSSAAQAQADPYDFINNLDYTVPLAVRVKQAGLQFLLDFHYSDTWADPAHQATPAAWSNLDFAGLVAQMRAYNSNCIAAFKDAGALPDFVQIGNEITGGILWTNGQLNGFDPATQWSKLAQLLTAAVQGIRDAAGEAMPKIVVHIDRGGDWPTTQWFFDNLIRTQHVAFDIIGESYYPFWHGSLDDLANCLSNAAVRYGKPVWVAETAFPWTNSYWTTNIWGFPATTNGQAQYVVALAKIIKTVPRGLGTGIFWWGAEYQKLRGLNEAGFNTTSFFDAQGNVLPAAETLGQMTAPLVLSARLTGWNLNLQWPLSGVGMTLTAATGLSPASAWLPVTSPVQNTGTAFYTMVPVSNEPSRFYRLQSR
;
A
#
# COMPACT_ATOMS: atom_id res chain seq x y z
N MET A 1 14.24 -11.38 46.41
CA MET A 1 14.62 -9.97 46.70
C MET A 1 13.33 -9.18 46.63
N ASP A 2 12.88 -8.83 47.83
CA ASP A 2 11.57 -8.24 48.08
C ASP A 2 11.56 -6.73 47.79
N TYR A 3 10.48 -6.24 47.18
CA TYR A 3 10.17 -4.83 47.17
C TYR A 3 9.05 -4.53 48.15
N PRO A 4 9.16 -3.45 48.97
CA PRO A 4 8.12 -3.06 49.91
C PRO A 4 7.04 -2.18 49.27
N PRO A 5 5.83 -2.12 49.87
CA PRO A 5 4.71 -1.36 49.35
C PRO A 5 4.74 0.12 49.77
N VAL A 6 4.29 1.01 48.86
CA VAL A 6 4.07 2.43 49.20
C VAL A 6 2.57 2.68 49.42
N ALA A 7 2.28 3.26 50.58
CA ALA A 7 0.95 3.58 51.05
C ALA A 7 0.33 4.78 50.40
N GLY A 8 -1.01 4.77 50.34
CA GLY A 8 -1.84 5.86 49.84
C GLY A 8 -2.03 7.03 50.83
N ARG A 9 -2.51 8.14 50.28
CA ARG A 9 -3.26 9.28 50.88
C ARG A 9 -3.71 10.09 49.68
N GLY A 10 -4.88 10.72 49.61
CA GLY A 10 -6.00 10.93 50.45
C GLY A 10 -6.89 11.91 49.68
N GLU A 11 -8.18 11.60 49.66
CA GLU A 11 -9.22 12.47 49.10
C GLU A 11 -9.28 13.79 49.87
N GLN A 12 -9.51 14.89 49.14
CA GLN A 12 -10.10 16.09 49.73
C GLN A 12 -11.19 16.66 48.80
N ASP A 13 -12.40 16.52 49.30
CA ASP A 13 -13.61 17.24 48.96
C ASP A 13 -13.43 18.74 49.12
N PHE A 14 -13.92 19.55 48.19
CA PHE A 14 -14.31 20.92 48.44
C PHE A 14 -15.70 21.22 47.89
N ARG A 15 -16.56 21.56 48.82
CA ARG A 15 -17.96 21.95 48.68
C ARG A 15 -18.12 23.33 48.06
N SER A 16 -19.25 23.44 47.37
CA SER A 16 -19.98 24.62 46.94
C SER A 16 -20.20 25.65 48.02
N GLU A 17 -20.08 26.95 47.67
CA GLU A 17 -20.80 28.04 48.34
C GLU A 17 -21.43 28.95 47.30
N GLU A 18 -22.77 29.05 47.40
CA GLU A 18 -23.60 30.08 46.82
C GLU A 18 -23.49 31.34 47.68
N MET A 19 -23.48 32.51 47.04
CA MET A 19 -24.03 33.72 47.68
C MET A 19 -24.55 34.74 46.65
N SER A 20 -25.76 34.93 46.70
CA SER A 20 -26.80 35.94 46.55
C SER A 20 -26.41 37.41 46.29
N ALA A 21 -27.17 37.93 45.33
CA ALA A 21 -27.58 39.27 44.96
C ALA A 21 -27.28 40.48 45.83
N MET A 22 -27.00 41.62 45.18
CA MET A 22 -27.62 42.90 45.48
C MET A 22 -27.69 43.85 44.28
N ASN A 23 -28.89 44.39 44.05
CA ASN A 23 -29.22 45.48 43.15
C ASN A 23 -28.58 46.77 43.59
N GLU A 24 -28.14 47.63 42.65
CA GLU A 24 -28.38 49.06 42.73
C GLU A 24 -28.39 49.74 41.36
N THR A 25 -29.34 50.62 41.22
CA THR A 25 -29.73 51.46 40.11
C THR A 25 -28.81 52.66 39.90
N GLY A 26 -28.46 52.92 38.62
CA GLY A 26 -27.78 54.18 38.26
C GLY A 26 -27.98 54.53 36.79
N CYS A 27 -28.75 55.56 36.57
CA CYS A 27 -29.16 56.18 35.31
C CYS A 27 -27.98 56.79 34.51
N GLY A 28 -28.00 56.71 33.18
CA GLY A 28 -27.39 57.76 32.37
C GLY A 28 -26.47 57.29 31.21
N GLY A 29 -26.92 57.49 30.00
CA GLY A 29 -26.03 57.63 28.86
C GLY A 29 -26.20 56.61 27.72
N ARG A 30 -27.20 56.78 26.83
CA ARG A 30 -27.28 56.12 25.54
C ARG A 30 -26.07 56.49 24.69
N ARG A 31 -25.08 55.59 24.60
CA ARG A 31 -24.17 55.54 23.47
C ARG A 31 -24.62 54.39 22.58
N VAL A 32 -25.15 54.74 21.42
CA VAL A 32 -25.44 53.78 20.33
C VAL A 32 -24.10 53.31 19.79
N LEU A 33 -23.63 52.15 20.27
CA LEU A 33 -22.59 51.44 19.57
C LEU A 33 -23.25 50.79 18.35
N LYS A 34 -22.95 51.31 17.15
CA LYS A 34 -23.17 50.60 15.91
C LYS A 34 -22.20 49.40 15.88
N THR A 35 -22.65 48.25 16.33
CA THR A 35 -21.98 46.99 16.03
C THR A 35 -22.20 46.68 14.55
N ALA A 36 -21.21 47.01 13.74
CA ALA A 36 -21.12 46.47 12.39
C ALA A 36 -20.86 44.96 12.53
N GLY A 37 -21.92 44.18 12.54
CA GLY A 37 -21.84 42.71 12.43
C GLY A 37 -21.27 42.35 11.04
N ALA A 38 -19.97 42.07 10.98
CA ALA A 38 -19.40 41.43 9.79
C ALA A 38 -20.01 40.02 9.72
N ALA A 39 -20.99 39.84 8.84
CA ALA A 39 -21.48 38.50 8.50
C ALA A 39 -20.37 37.75 7.80
N LEU A 40 -19.73 36.82 8.50
CA LEU A 40 -18.74 35.93 7.90
C LEU A 40 -19.48 34.91 6.99
N LEU A 41 -19.54 35.20 5.70
CA LEU A 41 -20.07 34.28 4.72
C LEU A 41 -19.02 33.20 4.44
N VAL A 42 -19.12 32.03 5.10
CA VAL A 42 -18.31 30.86 4.79
C VAL A 42 -18.88 30.22 3.52
N LEU A 43 -18.46 30.67 2.35
CA LEU A 43 -18.69 29.94 1.10
C LEU A 43 -17.74 28.73 1.07
N THR A 44 -18.23 27.56 1.45
CA THR A 44 -17.55 26.30 1.14
C THR A 44 -17.77 26.00 -0.35
N LEU A 45 -16.96 26.57 -1.23
CA LEU A 45 -16.79 26.02 -2.58
C LEU A 45 -16.01 24.72 -2.40
N ALA A 46 -16.73 23.60 -2.20
CA ALA A 46 -16.20 22.29 -2.41
C ALA A 46 -15.98 22.12 -3.92
N ALA A 47 -14.88 22.64 -4.46
CA ALA A 47 -14.38 22.19 -5.73
C ALA A 47 -14.04 20.71 -5.51
N ARG A 48 -14.98 19.82 -5.85
CA ARG A 48 -14.69 18.40 -6.02
C ARG A 48 -13.72 18.29 -7.20
N VAL A 49 -12.44 18.46 -6.94
CA VAL A 49 -11.43 17.87 -7.78
C VAL A 49 -11.56 16.37 -7.50
N THR A 50 -12.42 15.71 -8.26
CA THR A 50 -12.41 14.25 -8.37
C THR A 50 -11.18 13.87 -9.17
N ALA A 51 -10.00 14.13 -8.64
CA ALA A 51 -8.84 13.34 -8.96
C ALA A 51 -9.18 11.98 -8.36
N THR A 52 -9.72 11.08 -9.18
CA THR A 52 -9.68 9.65 -8.88
C THR A 52 -8.22 9.37 -8.60
N THR A 53 -7.89 9.13 -7.34
CA THR A 53 -6.54 8.76 -6.98
C THR A 53 -6.35 7.37 -7.59
N ASN A 54 -5.55 7.23 -8.66
CA ASN A 54 -5.16 5.95 -9.23
C ASN A 54 -4.25 5.16 -8.25
N PHE A 55 -4.40 5.41 -6.95
CA PHE A 55 -3.59 4.79 -5.93
C PHE A 55 -4.13 3.39 -5.62
N LEU A 56 -3.23 2.40 -5.66
CA LEU A 56 -3.55 1.02 -5.31
C LEU A 56 -3.19 0.77 -3.83
N ALA A 57 -4.23 0.49 -3.06
CA ALA A 57 -4.13 -0.10 -1.73
C ALA A 57 -4.31 -1.61 -1.90
N GLY A 58 -3.19 -2.32 -2.04
CA GLY A 58 -3.17 -3.72 -2.40
C GLY A 58 -2.94 -4.65 -1.20
N ALA A 59 -3.42 -5.88 -1.33
CA ALA A 59 -3.16 -6.95 -0.39
C ALA A 59 -2.86 -8.26 -1.15
N ASP A 60 -1.76 -8.94 -0.81
CA ASP A 60 -1.53 -10.31 -1.26
C ASP A 60 -2.37 -11.25 -0.40
N LEU A 61 -3.26 -12.00 -1.05
CA LEU A 61 -4.20 -12.94 -0.44
C LEU A 61 -4.08 -14.33 -1.06
N SER A 62 -2.88 -14.70 -1.48
CA SER A 62 -2.65 -15.89 -2.29
C SER A 62 -2.99 -17.20 -1.59
N LEU A 63 -2.97 -17.24 -0.26
CA LEU A 63 -3.34 -18.43 0.52
C LEU A 63 -4.73 -18.35 1.16
N LEU A 64 -5.53 -17.31 0.84
CA LEU A 64 -6.83 -17.10 1.46
C LEU A 64 -7.73 -18.35 1.42
N ALA A 65 -7.95 -18.92 0.23
CA ALA A 65 -8.81 -20.09 0.09
C ALA A 65 -8.24 -21.33 0.80
N TYR A 66 -6.92 -21.46 0.89
CA TYR A 66 -6.29 -22.54 1.66
C TYR A 66 -6.55 -22.37 3.15
N PHE A 67 -6.32 -21.18 3.72
CA PHE A 67 -6.60 -20.92 5.14
C PHE A 67 -8.07 -21.11 5.48
N GLU A 68 -8.99 -20.65 4.62
CA GLU A 68 -10.43 -20.89 4.78
C GLU A 68 -10.76 -22.39 4.78
N SER A 69 -10.12 -23.20 3.90
CA SER A 69 -10.30 -24.65 3.84
C SER A 69 -9.83 -25.37 5.12
N GLN A 70 -8.88 -24.76 5.84
CA GLN A 70 -8.41 -25.25 7.14
C GLN A 70 -9.28 -24.77 8.32
N GLY A 71 -10.41 -24.11 8.05
CA GLY A 71 -11.39 -23.66 9.04
C GLY A 71 -11.04 -22.31 9.68
N LEU A 72 -10.05 -21.59 9.18
CA LEU A 72 -9.76 -20.23 9.63
C LEU A 72 -10.87 -19.27 9.16
N THR A 73 -11.19 -18.30 9.97
CA THR A 73 -12.26 -17.33 9.70
C THR A 73 -11.76 -15.90 9.89
N TYR A 74 -12.30 -15.00 9.11
CA TYR A 74 -12.00 -13.57 9.15
C TYR A 74 -13.19 -12.80 9.71
N LYS A 75 -12.92 -11.72 10.49
CA LYS A 75 -13.96 -11.05 11.26
C LYS A 75 -13.86 -9.54 11.15
N SER A 76 -15.01 -8.89 11.11
CA SER A 76 -15.15 -7.45 11.30
C SER A 76 -16.18 -7.19 12.40
N GLY A 77 -15.82 -6.36 13.40
CA GLY A 77 -16.69 -6.14 14.56
C GLY A 77 -17.02 -7.42 15.35
N GLY A 78 -16.12 -8.41 15.37
CA GLY A 78 -16.30 -9.69 16.03
C GLY A 78 -17.18 -10.70 15.28
N GLN A 79 -17.74 -10.32 14.12
CA GLN A 79 -18.58 -11.18 13.28
C GLN A 79 -17.78 -11.76 12.12
N ALA A 80 -17.93 -13.07 11.87
CA ALA A 80 -17.30 -13.74 10.73
C ALA A 80 -17.91 -13.25 9.40
N GLN A 81 -17.04 -12.90 8.46
CA GLN A 81 -17.40 -12.40 7.14
C GLN A 81 -16.38 -12.87 6.11
N ASP A 82 -16.68 -12.72 4.82
CA ASP A 82 -15.72 -12.93 3.74
C ASP A 82 -14.56 -11.94 3.84
N ALA A 83 -13.32 -12.44 3.79
CA ALA A 83 -12.13 -11.60 3.93
C ALA A 83 -12.01 -10.53 2.83
N LEU A 84 -12.41 -10.86 1.59
CA LEU A 84 -12.42 -9.90 0.47
C LEU A 84 -13.42 -8.77 0.73
N ALA A 85 -14.60 -9.10 1.26
CA ALA A 85 -15.60 -8.10 1.63
C ALA A 85 -15.08 -7.19 2.76
N ILE A 86 -14.51 -7.78 3.82
CA ILE A 86 -13.92 -7.02 4.94
C ILE A 86 -12.86 -6.02 4.43
N LEU A 87 -11.92 -6.49 3.61
CA LEU A 87 -10.81 -5.65 3.13
C LEU A 87 -11.30 -4.58 2.14
N LYS A 88 -12.25 -4.90 1.27
CA LYS A 88 -12.90 -3.93 0.38
C LYS A 88 -13.62 -2.83 1.16
N ASP A 89 -14.38 -3.19 2.17
CA ASP A 89 -15.10 -2.22 3.04
C ASP A 89 -14.12 -1.30 3.79
N ARG A 90 -12.88 -1.75 4.00
CA ARG A 90 -11.78 -0.95 4.56
C ARG A 90 -11.03 -0.12 3.51
N GLY A 91 -11.41 -0.22 2.22
CA GLY A 91 -10.85 0.57 1.14
C GLY A 91 -9.68 -0.08 0.39
N ILE A 92 -9.33 -1.33 0.69
CA ILE A 92 -8.43 -2.11 -0.17
C ILE A 92 -9.11 -2.26 -1.52
N ASN A 93 -8.38 -1.99 -2.61
CA ASN A 93 -8.96 -1.93 -3.96
C ASN A 93 -8.28 -2.86 -4.97
N CYS A 94 -7.18 -3.52 -4.60
CA CYS A 94 -6.47 -4.47 -5.44
C CYS A 94 -6.04 -5.69 -4.64
N VAL A 95 -6.16 -6.88 -5.22
CA VAL A 95 -5.65 -8.13 -4.64
C VAL A 95 -4.54 -8.67 -5.53
N ARG A 96 -3.40 -9.03 -4.92
CA ARG A 96 -2.30 -9.73 -5.56
C ARG A 96 -2.43 -11.22 -5.28
N LEU A 97 -2.31 -12.04 -6.33
CA LEU A 97 -2.30 -13.49 -6.25
C LEU A 97 -1.11 -14.02 -7.03
N ARG A 98 -0.27 -14.81 -6.37
CA ARG A 98 0.86 -15.49 -7.02
C ARG A 98 0.42 -16.72 -7.76
N LEU A 99 1.20 -17.09 -8.77
CA LEU A 99 0.97 -18.27 -9.60
C LEU A 99 2.26 -19.08 -9.76
N PHE A 100 2.19 -20.34 -9.35
CA PHE A 100 3.23 -21.34 -9.52
C PHE A 100 2.97 -22.19 -10.75
N THR A 101 4.03 -22.88 -11.24
CA THR A 101 3.94 -23.88 -12.31
C THR A 101 3.65 -25.28 -11.78
N SER A 102 3.42 -25.42 -10.48
CA SER A 102 3.23 -26.69 -9.79
C SER A 102 2.09 -27.54 -10.36
N SER A 103 2.30 -28.84 -10.37
CA SER A 103 1.27 -29.82 -10.71
C SER A 103 0.27 -30.00 -9.57
N ALA A 104 -0.91 -30.55 -9.90
CA ALA A 104 -1.90 -30.91 -8.89
C ALA A 104 -1.36 -31.92 -7.85
N ALA A 105 -0.45 -32.82 -8.26
CA ALA A 105 0.17 -33.78 -7.36
C ALA A 105 1.10 -33.11 -6.34
N GLN A 106 1.89 -32.12 -6.75
CA GLN A 106 2.74 -31.32 -5.85
C GLN A 106 1.86 -30.52 -4.89
N ALA A 107 0.83 -29.84 -5.40
CA ALA A 107 -0.11 -29.07 -4.59
C ALA A 107 -0.85 -29.91 -3.54
N GLN A 108 -1.17 -31.16 -3.87
CA GLN A 108 -1.80 -32.11 -2.93
C GLN A 108 -0.80 -32.61 -1.86
N ALA A 109 0.46 -32.84 -2.23
CA ALA A 109 1.48 -33.38 -1.33
C ALA A 109 1.93 -32.34 -0.31
N ASP A 110 2.10 -31.09 -0.72
CA ASP A 110 2.48 -29.96 0.12
C ASP A 110 1.75 -28.67 -0.32
N PRO A 111 0.55 -28.45 0.23
CA PRO A 111 -0.25 -27.30 -0.18
C PRO A 111 0.42 -25.94 0.08
N TYR A 112 1.15 -25.78 1.18
CA TYR A 112 1.74 -24.49 1.51
C TYR A 112 2.77 -24.04 0.47
N ASP A 113 3.60 -24.97 0.00
CA ASP A 113 4.68 -24.65 -0.92
C ASP A 113 4.27 -24.75 -2.41
N PHE A 114 3.13 -25.40 -2.73
CA PHE A 114 2.81 -25.68 -4.13
C PHE A 114 1.35 -25.39 -4.54
N ILE A 115 0.47 -24.97 -3.63
CA ILE A 115 -0.97 -24.86 -3.94
C ILE A 115 -1.30 -23.77 -4.96
N ASN A 116 -0.50 -22.70 -5.06
CA ASN A 116 -0.78 -21.53 -5.90
C ASN A 116 -0.65 -21.83 -7.41
N ASN A 117 -1.08 -22.99 -7.87
CA ASN A 117 -1.16 -23.33 -9.28
C ASN A 117 -2.43 -22.75 -9.95
N LEU A 118 -2.60 -23.00 -11.24
CA LEU A 118 -3.70 -22.44 -12.02
C LEU A 118 -5.08 -22.87 -11.50
N ASP A 119 -5.21 -24.16 -11.13
CA ASP A 119 -6.48 -24.74 -10.65
C ASP A 119 -6.95 -24.09 -9.34
N TYR A 120 -6.03 -23.70 -8.49
CA TYR A 120 -6.31 -23.00 -7.24
C TYR A 120 -6.50 -21.47 -7.44
N THR A 121 -5.64 -20.87 -8.27
CA THR A 121 -5.59 -19.40 -8.37
C THR A 121 -6.73 -18.83 -9.20
N VAL A 122 -7.18 -19.53 -10.26
CA VAL A 122 -8.30 -19.05 -11.11
C VAL A 122 -9.60 -18.89 -10.31
N PRO A 123 -10.08 -19.88 -9.55
CA PRO A 123 -11.29 -19.70 -8.72
C PRO A 123 -11.16 -18.54 -7.71
N LEU A 124 -9.99 -18.36 -7.10
CA LEU A 124 -9.76 -17.25 -6.18
C LEU A 124 -9.79 -15.89 -6.89
N ALA A 125 -9.21 -15.79 -8.08
CA ALA A 125 -9.26 -14.57 -8.91
C ALA A 125 -10.70 -14.24 -9.34
N VAL A 126 -11.53 -15.24 -9.65
CA VAL A 126 -12.96 -15.04 -9.91
C VAL A 126 -13.66 -14.41 -8.71
N ARG A 127 -13.39 -14.90 -7.48
CA ARG A 127 -13.94 -14.30 -6.24
C ARG A 127 -13.48 -12.84 -6.10
N VAL A 128 -12.21 -12.53 -6.38
CA VAL A 128 -11.67 -11.16 -6.33
C VAL A 128 -12.41 -10.24 -7.29
N LYS A 129 -12.61 -10.67 -8.55
CA LYS A 129 -13.34 -9.87 -9.55
C LYS A 129 -14.82 -9.73 -9.21
N GLN A 130 -15.47 -10.78 -8.69
CA GLN A 130 -16.85 -10.73 -8.20
C GLN A 130 -17.03 -9.78 -7.01
N ALA A 131 -16.02 -9.70 -6.14
CA ALA A 131 -15.99 -8.68 -5.09
C ALA A 131 -15.81 -7.25 -5.64
N GLY A 132 -15.55 -7.08 -6.94
CA GLY A 132 -15.34 -5.78 -7.59
C GLY A 132 -13.97 -5.15 -7.22
N LEU A 133 -12.98 -5.98 -6.96
CA LEU A 133 -11.59 -5.58 -6.71
C LEU A 133 -10.75 -5.71 -8.00
N GLN A 134 -9.70 -4.89 -8.11
CA GLN A 134 -8.69 -5.07 -9.12
C GLN A 134 -7.85 -6.31 -8.79
N PHE A 135 -7.23 -6.90 -9.81
CA PHE A 135 -6.46 -8.12 -9.71
C PHE A 135 -5.07 -7.95 -10.31
N LEU A 136 -4.04 -8.19 -9.50
CA LEU A 136 -2.63 -8.32 -9.90
C LEU A 136 -2.24 -9.81 -9.86
N LEU A 137 -1.96 -10.39 -11.02
CA LEU A 137 -1.40 -11.74 -11.15
C LEU A 137 0.11 -11.68 -11.05
N ASP A 138 0.70 -12.46 -10.16
CA ASP A 138 2.14 -12.55 -9.93
C ASP A 138 2.68 -13.91 -10.36
N PHE A 139 3.37 -13.96 -11.51
CA PHE A 139 4.04 -15.17 -11.99
C PHE A 139 5.36 -15.41 -11.26
N HIS A 140 5.49 -16.53 -10.58
CA HIS A 140 6.77 -16.95 -9.98
C HIS A 140 7.69 -17.68 -10.97
N TYR A 141 7.15 -18.27 -12.05
CA TYR A 141 7.89 -19.09 -13.01
C TYR A 141 8.72 -20.21 -12.36
N SER A 142 8.20 -20.76 -11.29
CA SER A 142 8.75 -21.84 -10.49
C SER A 142 7.62 -22.74 -9.98
N ASP A 143 7.89 -23.99 -9.68
CA ASP A 143 6.88 -24.88 -9.08
C ASP A 143 6.52 -24.50 -7.65
N THR A 144 7.38 -23.69 -7.01
CA THR A 144 7.21 -23.20 -5.64
C THR A 144 7.65 -21.73 -5.55
N TRP A 145 7.84 -21.24 -4.35
CA TRP A 145 8.30 -19.89 -4.07
C TRP A 145 9.52 -19.49 -4.88
N ALA A 146 9.41 -18.41 -5.64
CA ALA A 146 10.54 -17.71 -6.22
C ALA A 146 10.83 -16.46 -5.37
N ASP A 147 12.07 -16.28 -4.97
CA ASP A 147 12.59 -15.18 -4.18
C ASP A 147 14.01 -14.81 -4.64
N PRO A 148 14.70 -13.81 -4.03
CA PRO A 148 16.04 -13.41 -4.45
C PRO A 148 17.11 -14.50 -4.41
N ALA A 149 16.88 -15.58 -3.64
CA ALA A 149 17.78 -16.72 -3.50
C ALA A 149 17.32 -17.96 -4.28
N HIS A 150 16.06 -18.01 -4.70
CA HIS A 150 15.43 -19.18 -5.29
C HIS A 150 14.63 -18.81 -6.54
N GLN A 151 15.19 -19.14 -7.73
CA GLN A 151 14.56 -18.89 -9.04
C GLN A 151 14.66 -20.15 -9.89
N ALA A 152 14.22 -21.27 -9.31
CA ALA A 152 14.38 -22.59 -9.92
C ALA A 152 13.55 -22.73 -11.21
N THR A 153 14.15 -23.26 -12.25
CA THR A 153 13.41 -23.68 -13.46
C THR A 153 12.39 -24.77 -13.07
N PRO A 154 11.11 -24.65 -13.49
CA PRO A 154 10.09 -25.68 -13.26
C PRO A 154 10.55 -27.06 -13.70
N ALA A 155 10.20 -28.09 -12.94
CA ALA A 155 10.60 -29.48 -13.25
C ALA A 155 10.16 -29.90 -14.66
N ALA A 156 8.96 -29.49 -15.07
CA ALA A 156 8.45 -29.79 -16.42
C ALA A 156 9.22 -29.12 -17.57
N TRP A 157 10.02 -28.08 -17.28
CA TRP A 157 10.79 -27.31 -18.26
C TRP A 157 12.29 -27.62 -18.22
N SER A 158 12.74 -28.44 -17.28
CA SER A 158 14.17 -28.70 -17.00
C SER A 158 14.94 -29.30 -18.16
N ASN A 159 14.26 -30.02 -19.08
CA ASN A 159 14.87 -30.65 -20.26
C ASN A 159 14.82 -29.77 -21.53
N LEU A 160 14.26 -28.54 -21.44
CA LEU A 160 14.22 -27.64 -22.58
C LEU A 160 15.58 -26.95 -22.77
N ASP A 161 15.99 -26.80 -24.00
CA ASP A 161 17.07 -25.87 -24.34
C ASP A 161 16.58 -24.41 -24.19
N PHE A 162 17.46 -23.47 -24.37
CA PHE A 162 17.10 -22.06 -24.17
C PHE A 162 16.02 -21.57 -25.14
N ALA A 163 16.05 -22.00 -26.39
CA ALA A 163 15.02 -21.66 -27.39
C ALA A 163 13.66 -22.28 -27.01
N GLY A 164 13.67 -23.50 -26.51
CA GLY A 164 12.50 -24.17 -25.95
C GLY A 164 11.95 -23.46 -24.73
N LEU A 165 12.80 -22.95 -23.82
CA LEU A 165 12.38 -22.15 -22.67
C LEU A 165 11.72 -20.81 -23.08
N VAL A 166 12.26 -20.11 -24.07
CA VAL A 166 11.66 -18.89 -24.63
C VAL A 166 10.28 -19.17 -25.22
N ALA A 167 10.15 -20.25 -25.99
CA ALA A 167 8.86 -20.66 -26.54
C ALA A 167 7.86 -21.06 -25.44
N GLN A 168 8.33 -21.79 -24.42
CA GLN A 168 7.53 -22.22 -23.29
C GLN A 168 7.06 -21.02 -22.43
N MET A 169 7.90 -20.03 -22.20
CA MET A 169 7.52 -18.78 -21.51
C MET A 169 6.34 -18.12 -22.22
N ARG A 170 6.40 -17.95 -23.55
CA ARG A 170 5.29 -17.37 -24.32
C ARG A 170 4.03 -18.21 -24.20
N ALA A 171 4.13 -19.52 -24.42
CA ALA A 171 3.00 -20.44 -24.37
C ALA A 171 2.35 -20.49 -22.97
N TYR A 172 3.15 -20.57 -21.91
CA TYR A 172 2.65 -20.63 -20.53
C TYR A 172 1.88 -19.36 -20.17
N ASN A 173 2.46 -18.17 -20.41
CA ASN A 173 1.78 -16.91 -20.15
C ASN A 173 0.48 -16.80 -20.94
N SER A 174 0.50 -17.16 -22.24
CA SER A 174 -0.71 -17.13 -23.07
C SER A 174 -1.80 -18.06 -22.53
N ASN A 175 -1.45 -19.30 -22.17
CA ASN A 175 -2.40 -20.27 -21.64
C ASN A 175 -3.00 -19.82 -20.29
N CYS A 176 -2.16 -19.30 -19.38
CA CYS A 176 -2.65 -18.81 -18.09
C CYS A 176 -3.59 -17.61 -18.26
N ILE A 177 -3.20 -16.62 -19.05
CA ILE A 177 -4.05 -15.44 -19.29
C ILE A 177 -5.36 -15.81 -19.98
N ALA A 178 -5.33 -16.77 -20.93
CA ALA A 178 -6.55 -17.29 -21.54
C ALA A 178 -7.47 -17.93 -20.48
N ALA A 179 -6.94 -18.77 -19.58
CA ALA A 179 -7.71 -19.40 -18.52
C ALA A 179 -8.37 -18.38 -17.58
N PHE A 180 -7.65 -17.35 -17.16
CA PHE A 180 -8.24 -16.25 -16.36
C PHE A 180 -9.31 -15.48 -17.13
N LYS A 181 -9.06 -15.19 -18.42
CA LYS A 181 -10.01 -14.49 -19.29
C LYS A 181 -11.30 -15.29 -19.48
N ASP A 182 -11.18 -16.58 -19.78
CA ASP A 182 -12.31 -17.49 -20.00
C ASP A 182 -13.14 -17.66 -18.73
N ALA A 183 -12.50 -17.60 -17.55
CA ALA A 183 -13.18 -17.61 -16.26
C ALA A 183 -13.81 -16.23 -15.87
N GLY A 184 -13.67 -15.20 -16.71
CA GLY A 184 -14.16 -13.85 -16.41
C GLY A 184 -13.32 -13.10 -15.36
N ALA A 185 -12.07 -13.53 -15.16
CA ALA A 185 -11.14 -12.97 -14.16
C ALA A 185 -9.84 -12.46 -14.79
N LEU A 186 -9.91 -11.85 -15.98
CA LEU A 186 -8.73 -11.26 -16.62
C LEU A 186 -8.03 -10.29 -15.63
N PRO A 187 -6.71 -10.44 -15.38
CA PRO A 187 -6.00 -9.55 -14.48
C PRO A 187 -5.94 -8.11 -15.01
N ASP A 188 -5.99 -7.13 -14.12
CA ASP A 188 -5.76 -5.71 -14.44
C ASP A 188 -4.26 -5.42 -14.58
N PHE A 189 -3.45 -6.16 -13.81
CA PHE A 189 -1.99 -6.07 -13.77
C PHE A 189 -1.40 -7.48 -13.82
N VAL A 190 -0.21 -7.61 -14.43
CA VAL A 190 0.55 -8.86 -14.45
C VAL A 190 1.99 -8.57 -14.09
N GLN A 191 2.47 -9.22 -13.04
CA GLN A 191 3.86 -9.20 -12.62
C GLN A 191 4.59 -10.37 -13.28
N ILE A 192 5.63 -10.07 -14.07
CA ILE A 192 6.39 -11.05 -14.83
C ILE A 192 7.67 -11.46 -14.08
N GLY A 193 7.49 -12.33 -13.13
CA GLY A 193 8.51 -12.81 -12.19
C GLY A 193 8.45 -12.12 -10.84
N ASN A 194 8.78 -12.84 -9.77
CA ASN A 194 8.83 -12.34 -8.40
C ASN A 194 10.28 -12.12 -7.97
N GLU A 195 10.61 -10.90 -7.52
CA GLU A 195 11.90 -10.50 -6.95
C GLU A 195 13.11 -10.89 -7.82
N ILE A 196 13.03 -10.55 -9.11
CA ILE A 196 13.93 -11.03 -10.16
C ILE A 196 15.28 -10.30 -10.25
N THR A 197 15.78 -9.72 -9.17
CA THR A 197 17.09 -9.03 -9.17
C THR A 197 18.23 -9.94 -9.68
N GLY A 198 18.20 -11.23 -9.32
CA GLY A 198 19.13 -12.26 -9.80
C GLY A 198 18.72 -12.95 -11.10
N GLY A 199 17.67 -12.48 -11.79
CA GLY A 199 17.09 -13.13 -12.96
C GLY A 199 16.03 -14.17 -12.62
N ILE A 200 15.63 -14.99 -13.60
CA ILE A 200 14.61 -16.04 -13.48
C ILE A 200 15.12 -17.36 -14.12
N LEU A 201 14.44 -18.47 -13.84
CA LEU A 201 14.69 -19.77 -14.48
C LEU A 201 16.18 -20.15 -14.46
N TRP A 202 16.76 -20.16 -13.26
CA TRP A 202 18.17 -20.45 -13.08
C TRP A 202 18.50 -21.86 -13.59
N THR A 203 19.65 -22.03 -14.30
CA THR A 203 20.74 -21.09 -14.62
C THR A 203 20.53 -20.27 -15.91
N ASN A 204 19.47 -20.54 -16.69
CA ASN A 204 19.30 -19.96 -18.02
C ASN A 204 19.13 -18.44 -18.04
N GLY A 205 18.27 -17.90 -17.20
CA GLY A 205 18.06 -16.45 -17.05
C GLY A 205 18.74 -15.85 -15.83
N GLN A 206 19.71 -16.54 -15.21
CA GLN A 206 20.44 -16.09 -14.01
C GLN A 206 21.47 -15.02 -14.35
N LEU A 207 21.44 -13.89 -13.62
CA LEU A 207 22.37 -12.78 -13.85
C LEU A 207 23.70 -12.92 -13.08
N ASN A 208 23.69 -13.55 -11.91
CA ASN A 208 24.87 -13.67 -11.06
C ASN A 208 25.73 -14.87 -11.45
N GLY A 209 27.06 -14.70 -11.47
CA GLY A 209 28.02 -15.78 -11.69
C GLY A 209 28.26 -16.19 -13.14
N PHE A 210 27.70 -15.45 -14.14
CA PHE A 210 27.83 -15.72 -15.58
C PHE A 210 28.30 -14.47 -16.35
N ASP A 211 28.57 -14.64 -17.66
CA ASP A 211 28.84 -13.50 -18.54
C ASP A 211 27.65 -12.52 -18.56
N PRO A 212 27.84 -11.30 -18.09
CA PRO A 212 26.75 -10.35 -17.92
C PRO A 212 25.99 -10.06 -19.22
N ALA A 213 26.69 -9.92 -20.35
CA ALA A 213 26.07 -9.55 -21.62
C ALA A 213 25.15 -10.68 -22.13
N THR A 214 25.61 -11.92 -22.10
CA THR A 214 24.84 -13.08 -22.52
C THR A 214 23.63 -13.30 -21.61
N GLN A 215 23.81 -13.20 -20.30
CA GLN A 215 22.72 -13.46 -19.34
C GLN A 215 21.65 -12.37 -19.38
N TRP A 216 22.02 -11.10 -19.52
CA TRP A 216 21.05 -10.02 -19.74
C TRP A 216 20.22 -10.24 -21.02
N SER A 217 20.87 -10.66 -22.11
CA SER A 217 20.18 -11.00 -23.35
C SER A 217 19.19 -12.16 -23.16
N LYS A 218 19.58 -13.19 -22.41
CA LYS A 218 18.69 -14.33 -22.11
C LYS A 218 17.50 -13.91 -21.25
N LEU A 219 17.75 -13.18 -20.15
CA LEU A 219 16.67 -12.67 -19.31
C LEU A 219 15.67 -11.82 -20.11
N ALA A 220 16.19 -10.91 -20.93
CA ALA A 220 15.36 -10.05 -21.78
C ALA A 220 14.49 -10.83 -22.77
N GLN A 221 15.03 -11.89 -23.39
CA GLN A 221 14.27 -12.76 -24.28
C GLN A 221 13.15 -13.49 -23.54
N LEU A 222 13.42 -14.01 -22.33
CA LEU A 222 12.42 -14.69 -21.51
C LEU A 222 11.29 -13.72 -21.10
N LEU A 223 11.63 -12.54 -20.61
CA LEU A 223 10.63 -11.53 -20.20
C LEU A 223 9.84 -10.99 -21.40
N THR A 224 10.49 -10.80 -22.55
CA THR A 224 9.81 -10.36 -23.79
C THR A 224 8.84 -11.44 -24.26
N ALA A 225 9.22 -12.72 -24.18
CA ALA A 225 8.34 -13.84 -24.51
C ALA A 225 7.13 -13.92 -23.57
N ALA A 226 7.31 -13.66 -22.26
CA ALA A 226 6.21 -13.55 -21.30
C ALA A 226 5.23 -12.45 -21.71
N VAL A 227 5.71 -11.23 -21.95
CA VAL A 227 4.88 -10.08 -22.39
C VAL A 227 4.13 -10.41 -23.69
N GLN A 228 4.79 -11.08 -24.63
CA GLN A 228 4.16 -11.47 -25.90
C GLN A 228 3.04 -12.51 -25.67
N GLY A 229 3.28 -13.52 -24.80
CA GLY A 229 2.24 -14.51 -24.46
C GLY A 229 1.02 -13.87 -23.79
N ILE A 230 1.24 -12.92 -22.88
CA ILE A 230 0.15 -12.15 -22.24
C ILE A 230 -0.66 -11.41 -23.33
N ARG A 231 0.02 -10.72 -24.25
CA ARG A 231 -0.62 -9.98 -25.34
C ARG A 231 -1.42 -10.88 -26.26
N ASP A 232 -0.89 -12.05 -26.62
CA ASP A 232 -1.55 -13.01 -27.50
C ASP A 232 -2.92 -13.45 -26.97
N ALA A 233 -3.05 -13.63 -25.65
CA ALA A 233 -4.30 -14.05 -25.01
C ALA A 233 -5.23 -12.88 -24.63
N ALA A 234 -4.67 -11.80 -24.09
CA ALA A 234 -5.45 -10.67 -23.64
C ALA A 234 -6.04 -9.85 -24.80
N GLY A 235 -5.31 -9.73 -25.92
CA GLY A 235 -5.71 -8.90 -27.04
C GLY A 235 -5.75 -7.40 -26.68
N GLU A 236 -6.84 -6.73 -27.01
CA GLU A 236 -7.02 -5.29 -26.73
C GLU A 236 -7.13 -4.98 -25.23
N ALA A 237 -7.55 -5.95 -24.42
CA ALA A 237 -7.67 -5.80 -22.97
C ALA A 237 -6.34 -6.10 -22.23
N MET A 238 -5.21 -5.72 -22.84
CA MET A 238 -3.85 -5.97 -22.31
C MET A 238 -3.70 -5.40 -20.89
N PRO A 239 -3.38 -6.24 -19.88
CA PRO A 239 -3.08 -5.78 -18.53
C PRO A 239 -1.79 -4.96 -18.50
N LYS A 240 -1.63 -4.13 -17.46
CA LYS A 240 -0.36 -3.43 -17.20
C LYS A 240 0.69 -4.41 -16.71
N ILE A 241 1.89 -4.31 -17.26
CA ILE A 241 3.00 -5.20 -16.92
C ILE A 241 3.86 -4.59 -15.82
N VAL A 242 4.12 -5.38 -14.78
CA VAL A 242 4.96 -5.03 -13.63
C VAL A 242 6.24 -5.86 -13.69
N VAL A 243 7.39 -5.21 -13.50
CA VAL A 243 8.66 -5.87 -13.20
C VAL A 243 8.99 -5.61 -11.74
N HIS A 244 9.24 -6.67 -10.98
CA HIS A 244 9.41 -6.65 -9.53
C HIS A 244 10.80 -7.13 -9.11
N ILE A 245 11.49 -6.29 -8.31
CA ILE A 245 12.78 -6.61 -7.67
C ILE A 245 12.73 -6.32 -6.18
N ASP A 246 13.69 -6.88 -5.43
CA ASP A 246 13.76 -6.81 -3.96
C ASP A 246 14.76 -5.75 -3.45
N ARG A 247 14.75 -4.55 -4.03
CA ARG A 247 15.79 -3.53 -3.77
C ARG A 247 15.25 -2.15 -3.38
N GLY A 248 14.10 -2.10 -2.74
CA GLY A 248 13.41 -0.83 -2.44
C GLY A 248 14.22 0.20 -1.64
N GLY A 249 15.22 -0.22 -0.87
CA GLY A 249 16.17 0.67 -0.18
C GLY A 249 17.56 0.76 -0.82
N ASP A 250 17.80 0.10 -1.95
CA ASP A 250 19.11 0.01 -2.61
C ASP A 250 19.07 0.61 -4.02
N TRP A 251 19.15 1.94 -4.08
CA TRP A 251 19.15 2.66 -5.37
C TRP A 251 20.27 2.22 -6.33
N PRO A 252 21.54 2.00 -5.93
CA PRO A 252 22.57 1.52 -6.83
C PRO A 252 22.22 0.23 -7.54
N THR A 253 21.69 -0.77 -6.83
CA THR A 253 21.26 -2.06 -7.42
C THR A 253 20.00 -1.89 -8.28
N THR A 254 19.00 -1.13 -7.82
CA THR A 254 17.81 -0.77 -8.60
C THR A 254 18.18 -0.08 -9.91
N GLN A 255 19.11 0.89 -9.86
CA GLN A 255 19.61 1.58 -11.05
C GLN A 255 20.32 0.61 -12.00
N TRP A 256 21.21 -0.22 -11.49
CA TRP A 256 21.93 -1.22 -12.30
C TRP A 256 20.94 -2.15 -13.02
N PHE A 257 19.94 -2.65 -12.31
CA PHE A 257 18.96 -3.58 -12.87
C PHE A 257 18.13 -2.92 -13.98
N PHE A 258 17.51 -1.80 -13.70
CA PHE A 258 16.61 -1.13 -14.66
C PHE A 258 17.34 -0.39 -15.78
N ASP A 259 18.58 0.05 -15.60
CA ASP A 259 19.40 0.57 -16.70
C ASP A 259 19.68 -0.53 -17.73
N ASN A 260 20.03 -1.74 -17.26
CA ASN A 260 20.22 -2.86 -18.18
C ASN A 260 18.90 -3.27 -18.85
N LEU A 261 17.84 -3.47 -18.07
CA LEU A 261 16.58 -3.97 -18.60
C LEU A 261 15.91 -2.99 -19.59
N ILE A 262 15.90 -1.70 -19.26
CA ILE A 262 15.17 -0.66 -20.04
C ILE A 262 16.07 -0.11 -21.16
N ARG A 263 17.30 0.30 -20.83
CA ARG A 263 18.15 1.08 -21.74
C ARG A 263 19.00 0.22 -22.66
N THR A 264 19.43 -0.94 -22.16
CA THR A 264 20.29 -1.85 -22.94
C THR A 264 19.48 -2.92 -23.65
N GLN A 265 18.54 -3.55 -22.95
CA GLN A 265 17.76 -4.68 -23.46
C GLN A 265 16.39 -4.29 -24.04
N HIS A 266 15.91 -3.07 -23.75
CA HIS A 266 14.66 -2.51 -24.26
C HIS A 266 13.42 -3.38 -23.97
N VAL A 267 13.37 -4.06 -22.82
CA VAL A 267 12.21 -4.84 -22.41
C VAL A 267 11.03 -3.91 -22.11
N ALA A 268 9.90 -4.17 -22.75
CA ALA A 268 8.70 -3.35 -22.60
C ALA A 268 7.89 -3.78 -21.35
N PHE A 269 7.68 -2.86 -20.43
CA PHE A 269 6.79 -3.03 -19.27
C PHE A 269 6.30 -1.64 -18.79
N ASP A 270 5.31 -1.62 -17.90
CA ASP A 270 4.63 -0.37 -17.49
C ASP A 270 5.10 0.15 -16.13
N ILE A 271 5.33 -0.71 -15.13
CA ILE A 271 5.44 -0.35 -13.72
C ILE A 271 6.66 -1.01 -13.10
N ILE A 272 7.41 -0.25 -12.29
CA ILE A 272 8.49 -0.75 -11.45
C ILE A 272 7.90 -1.15 -10.10
N GLY A 273 8.06 -2.41 -9.69
CA GLY A 273 7.74 -2.93 -8.38
C GLY A 273 9.00 -3.14 -7.54
N GLU A 274 8.93 -2.76 -6.28
CA GLU A 274 10.02 -2.95 -5.30
C GLU A 274 9.46 -3.64 -4.06
N SER A 275 10.15 -4.68 -3.54
CA SER A 275 9.93 -5.11 -2.17
C SER A 275 10.59 -4.14 -1.21
N TYR A 276 9.87 -3.77 -0.16
CA TYR A 276 10.44 -3.02 0.95
C TYR A 276 9.94 -3.59 2.29
N TYR A 277 10.83 -4.24 2.98
CA TYR A 277 10.63 -4.69 4.35
C TYR A 277 11.60 -3.95 5.27
N PRO A 278 11.12 -3.22 6.29
CA PRO A 278 11.98 -2.35 7.11
C PRO A 278 13.08 -3.12 7.85
N PHE A 279 12.90 -4.41 8.06
CA PHE A 279 13.89 -5.27 8.72
C PHE A 279 15.01 -5.78 7.79
N TRP A 280 14.90 -5.59 6.45
CA TRP A 280 15.90 -6.07 5.47
C TRP A 280 16.43 -4.97 4.55
N HIS A 281 15.61 -3.99 4.16
CA HIS A 281 15.86 -3.13 3.02
C HIS A 281 16.24 -1.69 3.41
N GLY A 282 16.88 -1.49 4.57
CA GLY A 282 17.33 -0.17 5.01
C GLY A 282 16.23 0.73 5.57
N SER A 283 16.51 2.02 5.64
CA SER A 283 15.60 3.01 6.25
C SER A 283 14.48 3.45 5.29
N LEU A 284 13.48 4.14 5.85
CA LEU A 284 12.45 4.80 5.04
C LEU A 284 13.03 5.93 4.14
N ASP A 285 14.12 6.55 4.55
CA ASP A 285 14.81 7.56 3.72
C ASP A 285 15.53 6.90 2.53
N ASP A 286 16.09 5.69 2.72
CA ASP A 286 16.66 4.91 1.62
C ASP A 286 15.59 4.53 0.60
N LEU A 287 14.41 4.10 1.07
CA LEU A 287 13.25 3.84 0.21
C LEU A 287 12.81 5.10 -0.55
N ALA A 288 12.68 6.23 0.14
CA ALA A 288 12.28 7.48 -0.49
C ALA A 288 13.26 7.90 -1.59
N ASN A 289 14.56 7.75 -1.34
CA ASN A 289 15.61 7.99 -2.31
C ASN A 289 15.52 7.04 -3.52
N CYS A 290 15.38 5.74 -3.28
CA CYS A 290 15.30 4.73 -4.31
C CYS A 290 14.10 4.98 -5.25
N LEU A 291 12.89 5.08 -4.71
CA LEU A 291 11.67 5.26 -5.50
C LEU A 291 11.64 6.61 -6.25
N SER A 292 12.10 7.68 -5.62
CA SER A 292 12.16 8.99 -6.26
C SER A 292 13.13 9.01 -7.45
N ASN A 293 14.32 8.42 -7.28
CA ASN A 293 15.29 8.31 -8.34
C ASN A 293 14.79 7.41 -9.48
N ALA A 294 14.18 6.26 -9.18
CA ALA A 294 13.61 5.38 -10.19
C ALA A 294 12.52 6.08 -11.01
N ALA A 295 11.58 6.77 -10.35
CA ALA A 295 10.52 7.51 -11.01
C ALA A 295 11.05 8.63 -11.92
N VAL A 296 12.05 9.41 -11.45
CA VAL A 296 12.65 10.49 -12.23
C VAL A 296 13.42 9.95 -13.43
N ARG A 297 14.21 8.89 -13.21
CA ARG A 297 15.12 8.33 -14.20
C ARG A 297 14.41 7.61 -15.34
N TYR A 298 13.34 6.85 -15.01
CA TYR A 298 12.65 6.00 -15.98
C TYR A 298 11.30 6.53 -16.42
N GLY A 299 10.73 7.52 -15.72
CA GLY A 299 9.42 8.08 -16.05
C GLY A 299 8.27 7.08 -15.94
N LYS A 300 8.45 6.03 -15.13
CA LYS A 300 7.46 4.97 -14.92
C LYS A 300 6.83 5.08 -13.53
N PRO A 301 5.57 4.66 -13.38
CA PRO A 301 5.00 4.42 -12.06
C PRO A 301 5.88 3.47 -11.24
N VAL A 302 5.99 3.76 -9.94
CA VAL A 302 6.70 2.91 -8.96
C VAL A 302 5.75 2.47 -7.87
N TRP A 303 5.83 1.21 -7.48
CA TRP A 303 5.06 0.60 -6.39
C TRP A 303 5.99 0.02 -5.34
N VAL A 304 5.50 0.00 -4.10
CA VAL A 304 5.96 -0.99 -3.13
C VAL A 304 5.10 -2.23 -3.36
N ALA A 305 5.64 -3.18 -4.15
CA ALA A 305 4.95 -4.39 -4.58
C ALA A 305 4.83 -5.42 -3.47
N GLU A 306 5.69 -5.33 -2.45
CA GLU A 306 5.61 -6.10 -1.21
C GLU A 306 6.10 -5.30 -0.03
N THR A 307 5.35 -5.39 1.07
CA THR A 307 5.75 -4.90 2.39
C THR A 307 4.97 -5.61 3.48
N ALA A 308 5.53 -5.65 4.67
CA ALA A 308 4.84 -6.08 5.88
C ALA A 308 5.43 -5.38 7.11
N PHE A 309 4.66 -5.33 8.20
CA PHE A 309 5.09 -4.78 9.48
C PHE A 309 4.39 -5.51 10.64
N PRO A 310 5.09 -5.86 11.73
CA PRO A 310 4.50 -6.64 12.81
C PRO A 310 3.48 -5.82 13.63
N TRP A 311 2.31 -6.41 13.88
CA TRP A 311 1.27 -5.88 14.78
C TRP A 311 1.44 -6.35 16.23
N THR A 312 2.37 -7.26 16.49
CA THR A 312 2.70 -7.79 17.81
C THR A 312 4.16 -8.21 17.85
N ASN A 313 4.72 -8.41 19.05
CA ASN A 313 6.08 -8.91 19.21
C ASN A 313 6.28 -10.25 18.51
N SER A 314 7.31 -10.33 17.68
CA SER A 314 7.63 -11.50 16.88
C SER A 314 9.12 -11.51 16.50
N TYR A 315 9.53 -12.49 15.71
CA TYR A 315 10.85 -12.53 15.09
C TYR A 315 11.20 -11.26 14.31
N TRP A 316 10.18 -10.58 13.72
CA TRP A 316 10.33 -9.41 12.86
C TRP A 316 10.37 -8.06 13.61
N THR A 317 10.60 -8.07 14.93
CA THR A 317 10.62 -6.82 15.74
C THR A 317 11.98 -6.11 15.75
N THR A 318 13.01 -6.67 15.13
CA THR A 318 14.33 -6.03 14.99
C THR A 318 14.32 -5.05 13.82
N ASN A 319 14.97 -3.88 14.01
CA ASN A 319 15.12 -2.84 12.95
C ASN A 319 13.81 -2.27 12.39
N ILE A 320 12.78 -2.09 13.22
CA ILE A 320 11.49 -1.52 12.79
C ILE A 320 11.41 0.02 12.87
N TRP A 321 12.56 0.68 12.85
CA TRP A 321 12.75 2.12 12.62
C TRP A 321 11.85 3.05 13.45
N GLY A 322 11.70 2.76 14.74
CA GLY A 322 10.99 3.61 15.69
C GLY A 322 9.47 3.43 15.75
N PHE A 323 8.88 2.52 14.97
CA PHE A 323 7.49 2.14 15.15
C PHE A 323 7.39 0.96 16.13
N PRO A 324 6.49 0.99 17.11
CA PRO A 324 6.30 -0.15 18.02
C PRO A 324 5.63 -1.32 17.28
N ALA A 325 6.01 -2.56 17.61
CA ALA A 325 5.32 -3.77 17.15
C ALA A 325 3.96 -3.92 17.86
N THR A 326 3.02 -3.11 17.46
CA THR A 326 1.64 -3.03 17.96
C THR A 326 0.71 -2.75 16.79
N THR A 327 -0.59 -3.00 16.95
CA THR A 327 -1.60 -2.67 15.93
C THR A 327 -1.59 -1.19 15.54
N ASN A 328 -1.34 -0.30 16.50
CA ASN A 328 -1.18 1.13 16.22
C ASN A 328 0.14 1.45 15.51
N GLY A 329 1.25 0.80 15.90
CA GLY A 329 2.54 0.98 15.23
C GLY A 329 2.52 0.48 13.79
N GLN A 330 1.82 -0.63 13.51
CA GLN A 330 1.58 -1.12 12.17
C GLN A 330 0.83 -0.08 11.32
N ALA A 331 -0.23 0.54 11.85
CA ALA A 331 -0.97 1.60 11.16
C ALA A 331 -0.10 2.88 10.95
N GLN A 332 0.72 3.26 11.92
CA GLN A 332 1.66 4.37 11.79
C GLN A 332 2.72 4.13 10.70
N TYR A 333 3.22 2.90 10.60
CA TYR A 333 4.13 2.50 9.52
C TYR A 333 3.46 2.65 8.15
N VAL A 334 2.21 2.21 7.99
CA VAL A 334 1.44 2.41 6.74
C VAL A 334 1.35 3.89 6.36
N VAL A 335 1.09 4.79 7.32
CA VAL A 335 1.03 6.24 7.04
C VAL A 335 2.40 6.77 6.59
N ALA A 336 3.48 6.36 7.24
CA ALA A 336 4.83 6.78 6.88
C ALA A 336 5.22 6.28 5.47
N LEU A 337 4.94 5.01 5.18
CA LEU A 337 5.17 4.42 3.87
C LEU A 337 4.36 5.11 2.77
N ALA A 338 3.06 5.32 3.01
CA ALA A 338 2.17 6.01 2.07
C ALA A 338 2.62 7.46 1.80
N LYS A 339 3.18 8.15 2.81
CA LYS A 339 3.77 9.48 2.62
C LYS A 339 4.92 9.44 1.61
N ILE A 340 5.81 8.46 1.72
CA ILE A 340 6.94 8.31 0.79
C ILE A 340 6.41 8.09 -0.63
N ILE A 341 5.53 7.10 -0.82
CA ILE A 341 4.97 6.78 -2.14
C ILE A 341 4.25 7.99 -2.76
N LYS A 342 3.39 8.66 -2.00
CA LYS A 342 2.60 9.80 -2.51
C LYS A 342 3.43 11.06 -2.76
N THR A 343 4.65 11.13 -2.23
CA THR A 343 5.58 12.24 -2.48
C THR A 343 6.60 11.92 -3.57
N VAL A 344 6.56 10.75 -4.18
CA VAL A 344 7.35 10.42 -5.36
C VAL A 344 7.10 11.46 -6.46
N PRO A 345 8.14 12.02 -7.10
CA PRO A 345 8.01 13.06 -8.11
C PRO A 345 7.03 12.70 -9.24
N ARG A 346 6.37 13.72 -9.78
CA ARG A 346 5.39 13.62 -10.89
C ARG A 346 4.15 12.77 -10.57
N GLY A 347 3.91 12.45 -9.28
CA GLY A 347 2.80 11.58 -8.88
C GLY A 347 2.95 10.13 -9.36
N LEU A 348 4.19 9.69 -9.58
CA LEU A 348 4.49 8.34 -10.08
C LEU A 348 4.50 7.26 -9.00
N GLY A 349 4.44 7.61 -7.72
CA GLY A 349 4.23 6.64 -6.63
C GLY A 349 2.74 6.30 -6.51
N THR A 350 2.34 5.11 -6.98
CA THR A 350 0.92 4.83 -7.23
C THR A 350 0.38 3.58 -6.57
N GLY A 351 1.19 2.83 -5.77
CA GLY A 351 0.68 1.62 -5.13
C GLY A 351 1.53 1.10 -3.98
N ILE A 352 0.85 0.47 -3.03
CA ILE A 352 1.43 -0.31 -1.92
C ILE A 352 0.67 -1.62 -1.84
N PHE A 353 1.39 -2.74 -1.80
CA PHE A 353 0.83 -4.07 -1.62
C PHE A 353 1.34 -4.68 -0.31
N TRP A 354 0.39 -5.07 0.55
CA TRP A 354 0.68 -5.72 1.81
C TRP A 354 0.81 -7.21 1.60
N TRP A 355 1.97 -7.78 1.95
CA TRP A 355 2.25 -9.19 1.77
C TRP A 355 1.69 -10.03 2.93
N GLY A 356 1.06 -11.17 2.60
CA GLY A 356 0.51 -12.10 3.59
C GLY A 356 -0.59 -11.47 4.45
N ALA A 357 -1.45 -10.64 3.84
CA ALA A 357 -2.47 -9.90 4.56
C ALA A 357 -3.50 -10.81 5.26
N GLU A 358 -3.71 -12.02 4.74
CA GLU A 358 -4.63 -13.04 5.26
C GLU A 358 -4.01 -14.01 6.27
N TYR A 359 -2.70 -13.95 6.47
CA TYR A 359 -1.99 -14.95 7.27
C TYR A 359 -2.50 -15.01 8.72
N GLN A 360 -2.84 -16.20 9.16
CA GLN A 360 -3.17 -16.54 10.54
C GLN A 360 -2.34 -17.75 10.96
N LYS A 361 -2.17 -17.94 12.28
CA LYS A 361 -1.46 -19.11 12.81
C LYS A 361 -2.22 -20.39 12.49
N LEU A 362 -1.63 -21.25 11.68
CA LEU A 362 -2.14 -22.58 11.38
C LEU A 362 -1.28 -23.64 12.06
N ARG A 363 -1.94 -24.59 12.79
CA ARG A 363 -1.20 -25.65 13.50
C ARG A 363 -0.44 -26.54 12.51
N GLY A 364 0.86 -26.69 12.73
CA GLY A 364 1.72 -27.52 11.90
C GLY A 364 2.31 -26.81 10.69
N LEU A 365 1.91 -25.55 10.42
CA LEU A 365 2.50 -24.74 9.38
C LEU A 365 3.59 -23.85 9.94
N ASN A 366 4.70 -23.74 9.24
CA ASN A 366 5.75 -22.76 9.52
C ASN A 366 5.60 -21.57 8.57
N GLU A 367 4.78 -20.61 8.96
CA GLU A 367 4.54 -19.35 8.22
C GLU A 367 5.67 -18.33 8.44
N ALA A 368 6.83 -18.74 8.89
CA ALA A 368 8.01 -17.92 9.16
C ALA A 368 7.72 -16.66 10.00
N GLY A 369 6.66 -16.69 10.84
CA GLY A 369 6.23 -15.57 11.65
C GLY A 369 5.41 -14.48 10.91
N PHE A 370 5.11 -14.63 9.64
CA PHE A 370 4.32 -13.66 8.88
C PHE A 370 2.86 -13.54 9.32
N ASN A 371 2.34 -14.52 10.06
CA ASN A 371 1.06 -14.39 10.77
C ASN A 371 1.04 -13.19 11.74
N THR A 372 2.21 -12.71 12.19
CA THR A 372 2.33 -11.54 13.07
C THR A 372 2.40 -10.20 12.32
N THR A 373 2.43 -10.23 10.99
CA THR A 373 2.43 -9.04 10.14
C THR A 373 1.15 -8.89 9.32
N SER A 374 0.21 -9.83 9.43
CA SER A 374 -1.07 -9.87 8.74
C SER A 374 -1.95 -8.64 9.02
N PHE A 375 -2.99 -8.44 8.21
CA PHE A 375 -4.08 -7.51 8.48
C PHE A 375 -5.15 -8.06 9.44
N PHE A 376 -4.96 -9.27 9.93
CA PHE A 376 -5.87 -9.90 10.91
C PHE A 376 -5.08 -10.37 12.13
N ASP A 377 -5.70 -10.23 13.31
CA ASP A 377 -5.11 -10.73 14.55
C ASP A 377 -5.21 -12.28 14.64
N ALA A 378 -4.68 -12.85 15.74
CA ALA A 378 -4.68 -14.30 15.97
C ALA A 378 -6.10 -14.90 16.10
N GLN A 379 -7.15 -14.09 16.26
CA GLN A 379 -8.55 -14.49 16.32
C GLN A 379 -9.29 -14.19 15.00
N GLY A 380 -8.58 -13.68 13.99
CA GLY A 380 -9.12 -13.32 12.69
C GLY A 380 -9.81 -11.96 12.64
N ASN A 381 -9.72 -11.11 13.65
CA ASN A 381 -10.30 -9.78 13.60
C ASN A 381 -9.43 -8.85 12.76
N VAL A 382 -10.06 -8.05 11.89
CA VAL A 382 -9.35 -7.09 11.03
C VAL A 382 -8.68 -6.00 11.88
N LEU A 383 -7.44 -5.68 11.53
CA LEU A 383 -6.60 -4.70 12.22
C LEU A 383 -6.70 -3.29 11.59
N PRO A 384 -6.41 -2.23 12.36
CA PRO A 384 -6.48 -0.84 11.88
C PRO A 384 -5.61 -0.55 10.65
N ALA A 385 -4.51 -1.26 10.46
CA ALA A 385 -3.60 -1.04 9.32
C ALA A 385 -4.28 -1.30 7.96
N ALA A 386 -5.21 -2.25 7.88
CA ALA A 386 -5.99 -2.50 6.66
C ALA A 386 -6.83 -1.27 6.27
N GLU A 387 -7.55 -0.67 7.24
CA GLU A 387 -8.31 0.56 7.01
C GLU A 387 -7.38 1.74 6.70
N THR A 388 -6.26 1.86 7.41
CA THR A 388 -5.28 2.93 7.19
C THR A 388 -4.74 2.88 5.76
N LEU A 389 -4.40 1.70 5.24
CA LEU A 389 -3.96 1.56 3.85
C LEU A 389 -5.09 1.88 2.85
N GLY A 390 -6.28 1.34 3.08
CA GLY A 390 -7.43 1.59 2.22
C GLY A 390 -7.84 3.07 2.17
N GLN A 391 -7.74 3.80 3.26
CA GLN A 391 -8.02 5.25 3.28
C GLN A 391 -7.10 6.08 2.37
N MET A 392 -5.96 5.53 1.95
CA MET A 392 -5.09 6.19 0.95
C MET A 392 -5.74 6.33 -0.42
N THR A 393 -6.81 5.58 -0.70
CA THR A 393 -7.60 5.64 -1.94
C THR A 393 -8.77 6.62 -1.86
N ALA A 394 -9.09 7.13 -0.67
CA ALA A 394 -10.23 8.00 -0.45
C ALA A 394 -10.13 9.30 -1.28
N PRO A 395 -11.25 9.85 -1.77
CA PRO A 395 -11.26 11.15 -2.45
C PRO A 395 -10.66 12.24 -1.55
N LEU A 396 -9.77 13.06 -2.12
CA LEU A 396 -9.15 14.15 -1.40
C LEU A 396 -10.11 15.33 -1.27
N VAL A 397 -10.61 15.54 -0.07
CA VAL A 397 -11.53 16.66 0.25
C VAL A 397 -10.98 17.44 1.43
N LEU A 398 -10.79 18.76 1.26
CA LEU A 398 -10.50 19.67 2.36
C LEU A 398 -11.83 20.20 2.92
N SER A 399 -12.15 19.84 4.14
CA SER A 399 -13.33 20.35 4.87
C SER A 399 -12.94 21.46 5.83
N ALA A 400 -13.87 22.40 6.05
CA ALA A 400 -13.68 23.53 6.94
C ALA A 400 -14.89 23.70 7.86
N ARG A 401 -14.64 23.91 9.15
CA ARG A 401 -15.68 24.18 10.15
C ARG A 401 -15.24 25.32 11.09
N LEU A 402 -16.04 26.35 11.19
CA LEU A 402 -15.82 27.42 12.16
C LEU A 402 -16.27 26.99 13.56
N THR A 403 -15.41 27.16 14.56
CA THR A 403 -15.72 26.92 15.97
C THR A 403 -15.15 28.05 16.79
N GLY A 404 -16.02 28.94 17.29
CA GLY A 404 -15.59 30.17 17.90
C GLY A 404 -14.78 31.04 16.94
N TRP A 405 -13.58 31.42 17.35
CA TRP A 405 -12.63 32.21 16.55
C TRP A 405 -11.58 31.37 15.84
N ASN A 406 -11.83 30.05 15.65
CA ASN A 406 -10.94 29.16 14.98
C ASN A 406 -11.63 28.47 13.79
N LEU A 407 -10.95 28.42 12.65
CA LEU A 407 -11.30 27.60 11.51
C LEU A 407 -10.62 26.24 11.64
N ASN A 408 -11.41 25.19 11.83
CA ASN A 408 -10.94 23.81 11.84
C ASN A 408 -10.89 23.32 10.39
N LEU A 409 -9.72 22.98 9.91
CA LEU A 409 -9.48 22.42 8.58
C LEU A 409 -9.12 20.93 8.72
N GLN A 410 -9.80 20.09 7.96
CA GLN A 410 -9.61 18.64 8.02
C GLN A 410 -9.57 18.03 6.61
N TRP A 411 -8.71 17.04 6.42
CA TRP A 411 -8.62 16.26 5.18
C TRP A 411 -8.27 14.79 5.45
N PRO A 412 -8.65 13.85 4.55
CA PRO A 412 -8.43 12.42 4.75
C PRO A 412 -6.95 12.03 4.69
N LEU A 413 -6.62 10.83 5.16
CA LEU A 413 -5.26 10.27 5.09
C LEU A 413 -4.73 10.16 3.66
N SER A 414 -5.59 10.10 2.64
CA SER A 414 -5.18 10.16 1.24
C SER A 414 -4.39 11.42 0.87
N GLY A 415 -4.52 12.49 1.66
CA GLY A 415 -3.73 13.72 1.53
C GLY A 415 -2.40 13.72 2.29
N VAL A 416 -1.91 12.56 2.72
CA VAL A 416 -0.57 12.45 3.33
C VAL A 416 0.50 12.99 2.37
N GLY A 417 1.46 13.75 2.90
CA GLY A 417 2.52 14.41 2.11
C GLY A 417 2.11 15.73 1.45
N MET A 418 0.83 16.12 1.47
CA MET A 418 0.40 17.43 0.98
C MET A 418 0.67 18.55 1.97
N THR A 419 0.86 19.75 1.45
CA THR A 419 1.01 20.97 2.24
C THR A 419 -0.30 21.76 2.18
N LEU A 420 -0.84 22.14 3.36
CA LEU A 420 -1.94 23.08 3.43
C LEU A 420 -1.39 24.48 3.16
N THR A 421 -1.93 25.17 2.17
CA THR A 421 -1.54 26.56 1.83
C THR A 421 -2.73 27.50 1.92
N ALA A 422 -2.45 28.77 2.14
CA ALA A 422 -3.44 29.84 2.23
C ALA A 422 -3.05 31.03 1.35
N ALA A 423 -4.06 31.74 0.84
CA ALA A 423 -3.90 32.99 0.11
C ALA A 423 -5.03 33.97 0.47
N THR A 424 -4.81 35.27 0.26
CA THR A 424 -5.81 36.33 0.47
C THR A 424 -6.65 36.64 -0.78
N GLY A 425 -6.33 36.01 -1.91
CA GLY A 425 -7.04 36.13 -3.18
C GLY A 425 -6.97 34.87 -4.02
N LEU A 426 -7.81 34.81 -5.07
CA LEU A 426 -7.89 33.68 -5.99
C LEU A 426 -7.32 33.99 -7.40
N SER A 427 -6.71 35.18 -7.59
CA SER A 427 -6.09 35.50 -8.87
C SER A 427 -4.90 34.58 -9.16
N PRO A 428 -4.53 34.34 -10.43
CA PRO A 428 -3.34 33.57 -10.77
C PRO A 428 -2.04 34.11 -10.16
N ALA A 429 -2.00 35.41 -9.86
CA ALA A 429 -0.86 36.08 -9.21
C ALA A 429 -0.87 35.98 -7.68
N SER A 430 -1.92 35.38 -7.07
CA SER A 430 -2.00 35.26 -5.62
C SER A 430 -0.93 34.33 -5.07
N ALA A 431 -0.17 34.82 -4.10
CA ALA A 431 0.82 34.01 -3.41
C ALA A 431 0.13 33.02 -2.46
N TRP A 432 0.35 31.72 -2.67
CA TRP A 432 -0.10 30.66 -1.80
C TRP A 432 1.03 30.28 -0.84
N LEU A 433 0.86 30.62 0.42
CA LEU A 433 1.88 30.39 1.45
C LEU A 433 1.51 29.21 2.33
N PRO A 434 2.47 28.41 2.79
CA PRO A 434 2.21 27.33 3.73
C PRO A 434 1.53 27.86 5.01
N VAL A 435 0.50 27.13 5.48
CA VAL A 435 -0.10 27.37 6.80
C VAL A 435 0.85 26.84 7.86
N THR A 436 1.22 27.71 8.83
CA THR A 436 2.21 27.38 9.88
C THR A 436 1.60 26.73 11.12
N SER A 437 0.25 26.69 11.22
CA SER A 437 -0.43 26.01 12.33
C SER A 437 -0.09 24.51 12.33
N PRO A 438 0.18 23.89 13.49
CA PRO A 438 0.50 22.48 13.58
C PRO A 438 -0.58 21.59 12.99
N VAL A 439 -0.17 20.63 12.16
CA VAL A 439 -1.04 19.59 11.60
C VAL A 439 -0.98 18.37 12.50
N GLN A 440 -2.13 17.88 12.95
CA GLN A 440 -2.27 16.69 13.75
C GLN A 440 -2.79 15.54 12.88
N ASN A 441 -2.32 14.32 13.13
CA ASN A 441 -2.85 13.09 12.57
C ASN A 441 -3.72 12.41 13.64
N THR A 442 -5.00 12.25 13.35
CA THR A 442 -5.98 11.61 14.26
C THR A 442 -6.04 10.08 14.10
N GLY A 443 -5.24 9.50 13.19
CA GLY A 443 -5.33 8.08 12.79
C GLY A 443 -6.31 7.82 11.65
N THR A 444 -7.26 8.73 11.41
CA THR A 444 -8.26 8.65 10.32
C THR A 444 -8.25 9.87 9.39
N ALA A 445 -7.67 10.98 9.85
CA ALA A 445 -7.60 12.22 9.09
C ALA A 445 -6.45 13.10 9.58
N PHE A 446 -6.05 14.07 8.75
CA PHE A 446 -5.23 15.21 9.15
C PHE A 446 -6.14 16.37 9.53
N TYR A 447 -5.73 17.12 10.53
CA TYR A 447 -6.49 18.23 11.04
C TYR A 447 -5.58 19.37 11.55
N THR A 448 -6.01 20.62 11.37
CA THR A 448 -5.36 21.79 11.96
C THR A 448 -6.37 22.86 12.30
N MET A 449 -6.05 23.67 13.32
CA MET A 449 -6.82 24.86 13.67
C MET A 449 -6.07 26.12 13.25
N VAL A 450 -6.76 27.00 12.55
CA VAL A 450 -6.24 28.29 12.12
C VAL A 450 -7.08 29.40 12.76
N PRO A 451 -6.48 30.33 13.51
CA PRO A 451 -7.21 31.48 14.05
C PRO A 451 -7.84 32.30 12.93
N VAL A 452 -9.07 32.74 13.13
CA VAL A 452 -9.74 33.67 12.21
C VAL A 452 -9.08 35.03 12.39
N SER A 453 -8.52 35.55 11.28
CA SER A 453 -7.91 36.89 11.24
C SER A 453 -8.94 37.96 10.84
N ASN A 454 -8.61 39.23 11.05
CA ASN A 454 -9.40 40.37 10.59
C ASN A 454 -9.24 40.66 9.09
N GLU A 455 -8.60 39.74 8.32
CA GLU A 455 -8.47 39.86 6.87
C GLU A 455 -9.85 39.73 6.21
N PRO A 456 -10.12 40.46 5.12
CA PRO A 456 -11.44 40.47 4.48
C PRO A 456 -11.78 39.11 3.80
N SER A 457 -10.76 38.32 3.43
CA SER A 457 -10.93 36.98 2.88
C SER A 457 -9.65 36.16 3.01
N ARG A 458 -9.82 34.85 3.20
CA ARG A 458 -8.71 33.89 3.22
C ARG A 458 -9.15 32.57 2.59
N PHE A 459 -8.35 32.07 1.66
CA PHE A 459 -8.61 30.86 0.90
C PHE A 459 -7.59 29.79 1.27
N TYR A 460 -8.01 28.52 1.25
CA TYR A 460 -7.18 27.39 1.64
C TYR A 460 -7.21 26.32 0.57
N ARG A 461 -6.08 25.65 0.33
CA ARG A 461 -5.99 24.46 -0.52
C ARG A 461 -4.91 23.51 -0.03
N LEU A 462 -5.03 22.24 -0.43
CA LEU A 462 -3.95 21.26 -0.35
C LEU A 462 -3.14 21.29 -1.64
N GLN A 463 -1.82 21.28 -1.51
CA GLN A 463 -0.90 21.34 -2.64
C GLN A 463 0.16 20.24 -2.47
N SER A 464 0.43 19.47 -3.55
CA SER A 464 1.60 18.59 -3.62
C SER A 464 2.88 19.42 -3.61
N ARG A 465 3.93 18.88 -3.02
CA ARG A 465 5.27 19.50 -3.00
C ARG A 465 5.90 19.42 -4.37
#